data_6adafdc9eb9cf1306c2f2d1e6ec7ea3b
#
_entry.id   6adafdc9eb9cf1306c2f2d1e6ec7ea3b
#
_cell.length_a   1.000
_cell.length_b   1.000
_cell.length_c   1.000
_cell.angle_alpha   90.00
_cell.angle_beta   90.00
_cell.angle_gamma   90.00
#
_symmetry.space_group_name_H-M   'P 1'
#
loop_
_entity.id
_entity.type
_entity.pdbx_description
1 polymer ?
#
loop_
_entity_poly.entity_id
_entity_poly.type
_entity_poly.pdbx_seq_one_letter_code
_entity_poly.pdbx_strand_id
1 'polypeptide(L)'
;MHLNGRFSSERELREKLDFIYEKSKSGSSFYGILEVASNEVTIITAIHAIKSNSGANTAGVDRRKMDRYLQMDRNKLISLVQSAFQNYQPKPARRVYIQKSNGKQRPLGIPTVLDRIVQECLRIVLEPLVEAKFFPNSYGFRPYRSVHDAVHMVFHYANLRANRKSWFVIEGDIKGFFDHINHRILLKKLWHIGVRDKRVLAMIKAMLKAGYMEQNTFFKSAEGTPQGGILSPLLANVYLTAFDWTVGRMYQHPRQQTAYICSDRARLLYQGVIPKYLVRYADDWVILTNSEQEAHRFLHWLQKYFTHRLKIELSEEKTVITDMRQAPVNFLGFSFKVRQTAYQPDKPRREIAMSYPNPQKLQKAIRKLCDGVKAVRTCSNDSYRAVQIETVNAQIVGIAEHYKHVLCSEAYHKIDYAVNKCAYKVFKRIYGKSVKDHVIPLENLSNRPTRHAGHKDTALAMQIHGQWIGFTKAYLTHAAHGGHSFHQKITPYTAEGRELYRRKAKKSAPKDRPPLYDGTNLLELSAKKPIYNFEYYMNREYAFNRDKGKCRCCHIN
;
A
#
# COMPACT_ATOMS: atom_id res chain seq x y z
N MET A 1 19.92 -23.80 -0.14
CA MET A 1 21.00 -22.80 -0.31
C MET A 1 21.23 -22.12 1.02
N HIS A 2 22.48 -21.99 1.46
CA HIS A 2 22.82 -21.34 2.73
C HIS A 2 23.20 -19.88 2.45
N LEU A 3 22.51 -18.95 3.11
CA LEU A 3 22.86 -17.53 3.07
C LEU A 3 23.93 -17.24 4.13
N ASN A 4 24.89 -16.40 3.80
CA ASN A 4 25.84 -15.85 4.76
C ASN A 4 25.46 -14.40 5.10
N GLY A 5 25.74 -13.99 6.32
CA GLY A 5 25.52 -12.62 6.80
C GLY A 5 26.73 -11.69 6.57
N ARG A 6 27.64 -12.01 5.64
CA ARG A 6 28.83 -11.21 5.39
C ARG A 6 28.54 -10.14 4.36
N PHE A 7 28.34 -8.94 4.81
CA PHE A 7 28.23 -7.69 4.04
C PHE A 7 28.33 -6.50 4.99
N SER A 8 28.84 -5.39 4.47
CA SER A 8 29.23 -4.19 5.24
C SER A 8 28.49 -2.92 4.79
N SER A 9 27.76 -2.97 3.68
CA SER A 9 27.07 -1.81 3.12
C SER A 9 25.61 -2.12 2.74
N GLU A 10 24.77 -1.08 2.73
CA GLU A 10 23.37 -1.22 2.25
C GLU A 10 23.32 -1.61 0.76
N ARG A 11 24.34 -1.25 0.00
CA ARG A 11 24.49 -1.68 -1.39
C ARG A 11 24.66 -3.19 -1.50
N GLU A 12 25.56 -3.77 -0.71
CA GLU A 12 25.76 -5.22 -0.67
C GLU A 12 24.52 -5.95 -0.12
N LEU A 13 23.84 -5.37 0.89
CA LEU A 13 22.54 -5.89 1.33
C LEU A 13 21.55 -5.94 0.17
N ARG A 14 21.44 -4.88 -0.62
CA ARG A 14 20.54 -4.85 -1.78
C ARG A 14 20.89 -5.92 -2.81
N GLU A 15 22.17 -6.09 -3.13
CA GLU A 15 22.64 -7.14 -4.03
C GLU A 15 22.28 -8.54 -3.48
N LYS A 16 22.40 -8.73 -2.17
CA LYS A 16 21.99 -9.96 -1.48
C LYS A 16 20.47 -10.20 -1.60
N LEU A 17 19.65 -9.16 -1.44
CA LEU A 17 18.19 -9.26 -1.57
C LEU A 17 17.78 -9.55 -3.02
N ASP A 18 18.44 -8.95 -4.01
CA ASP A 18 18.25 -9.24 -5.43
C ASP A 18 18.59 -10.71 -5.74
N PHE A 19 19.71 -11.20 -5.22
CA PHE A 19 20.12 -12.60 -5.33
C PHE A 19 19.09 -13.56 -4.71
N ILE A 20 18.57 -13.26 -3.51
CA ILE A 20 17.53 -14.06 -2.85
C ILE A 20 16.29 -14.14 -3.74
N TYR A 21 15.86 -13.00 -4.31
CA TYR A 21 14.71 -12.95 -5.20
C TYR A 21 14.88 -13.84 -6.43
N GLU A 22 15.98 -13.70 -7.16
CA GLU A 22 16.25 -14.46 -8.39
C GLU A 22 16.38 -15.97 -8.11
N LYS A 23 17.09 -16.35 -7.05
CA LYS A 23 17.21 -17.76 -6.65
C LYS A 23 15.88 -18.34 -6.13
N SER A 24 15.07 -17.54 -5.43
CA SER A 24 13.72 -17.97 -5.05
C SER A 24 12.85 -18.20 -6.29
N LYS A 25 12.89 -17.30 -7.26
CA LYS A 25 12.15 -17.42 -8.52
C LYS A 25 12.49 -18.72 -9.27
N SER A 26 13.77 -19.14 -9.24
CA SER A 26 14.23 -20.42 -9.82
C SER A 26 13.94 -21.65 -8.95
N GLY A 27 13.23 -21.51 -7.82
CA GLY A 27 12.80 -22.66 -7.00
C GLY A 27 13.66 -22.96 -5.77
N SER A 28 14.73 -22.21 -5.52
CA SER A 28 15.62 -22.43 -4.38
C SER A 28 14.91 -22.26 -3.03
N SER A 29 15.39 -22.99 -2.03
CA SER A 29 15.03 -22.85 -0.61
C SER A 29 16.24 -22.36 0.18
N PHE A 30 16.00 -21.65 1.30
CA PHE A 30 17.04 -20.91 2.00
C PHE A 30 17.18 -21.29 3.46
N TYR A 31 18.43 -21.48 3.88
CA TYR A 31 18.93 -21.52 5.25
C TYR A 31 19.77 -20.27 5.50
N GLY A 32 20.14 -19.97 6.74
CA GLY A 32 20.99 -18.82 7.05
C GLY A 32 20.28 -17.47 6.89
N ILE A 33 18.95 -17.47 6.94
CA ILE A 33 18.14 -16.23 6.89
C ILE A 33 18.40 -15.37 8.13
N LEU A 34 18.63 -16.02 9.27
CA LEU A 34 18.89 -15.36 10.53
C LEU A 34 20.18 -14.54 10.47
N GLU A 35 21.24 -15.06 9.85
CA GLU A 35 22.54 -14.38 9.72
C GLU A 35 22.43 -13.07 8.91
N VAL A 36 21.60 -13.07 7.88
CA VAL A 36 21.33 -11.87 7.09
C VAL A 36 20.46 -10.89 7.86
N ALA A 37 19.45 -11.39 8.59
CA ALA A 37 18.52 -10.53 9.35
C ALA A 37 19.19 -9.87 10.57
N SER A 38 20.12 -10.56 11.24
CA SER A 38 20.85 -10.06 12.41
C SER A 38 22.14 -9.29 12.08
N ASN A 39 22.46 -9.14 10.79
CA ASN A 39 23.59 -8.33 10.35
C ASN A 39 23.35 -6.85 10.70
N GLU A 40 24.41 -6.15 11.09
CA GLU A 40 24.39 -4.75 11.50
C GLU A 40 23.72 -3.83 10.46
N VAL A 41 24.06 -3.98 9.17
CA VAL A 41 23.50 -3.16 8.09
C VAL A 41 21.99 -3.40 7.96
N THR A 42 21.53 -4.63 8.09
CA THR A 42 20.10 -4.95 8.09
C THR A 42 19.38 -4.30 9.26
N ILE A 43 19.99 -4.34 10.46
CA ILE A 43 19.45 -3.72 11.67
C ILE A 43 19.32 -2.20 11.50
N ILE A 44 20.36 -1.53 11.01
CA ILE A 44 20.33 -0.09 10.76
C ILE A 44 19.30 0.28 9.70
N THR A 45 19.22 -0.49 8.61
CA THR A 45 18.21 -0.31 7.55
C THR A 45 16.80 -0.46 8.12
N ALA A 46 16.58 -1.43 9.00
CA ALA A 46 15.29 -1.65 9.67
C ALA A 46 14.92 -0.48 10.60
N ILE A 47 15.86 0.00 11.41
CA ILE A 47 15.64 1.15 12.30
C ILE A 47 15.29 2.39 11.48
N HIS A 48 16.03 2.66 10.39
CA HIS A 48 15.75 3.77 9.50
C HIS A 48 14.36 3.67 8.85
N ALA A 49 13.93 2.49 8.45
CA ALA A 49 12.60 2.27 7.89
C ALA A 49 11.48 2.53 8.90
N ILE A 50 11.65 2.04 10.15
CA ILE A 50 10.63 2.16 11.19
C ILE A 50 10.50 3.60 11.69
N LYS A 51 11.62 4.32 11.93
CA LYS A 51 11.57 5.69 12.46
C LYS A 51 10.80 6.66 11.57
N SER A 52 10.74 6.38 10.27
CA SER A 52 10.02 7.20 9.28
C SER A 52 8.51 6.98 9.28
N ASN A 53 8.00 5.98 10.01
CA ASN A 53 6.59 5.67 10.05
C ASN A 53 5.84 6.58 11.03
N SER A 54 4.61 6.98 10.71
CA SER A 54 3.75 7.82 11.56
C SER A 54 3.51 7.24 12.97
N GLY A 55 3.58 5.91 13.12
CA GLY A 55 3.46 5.20 14.39
C GLY A 55 4.78 4.91 15.11
N ALA A 56 5.92 5.46 14.65
CA ALA A 56 7.25 5.15 15.20
C ALA A 56 7.32 5.33 16.72
N ASN A 57 6.83 6.46 17.23
CA ASN A 57 6.86 6.83 18.64
C ASN A 57 5.72 6.25 19.49
N THR A 58 4.88 5.39 18.92
CA THR A 58 3.84 4.71 19.70
C THR A 58 4.45 3.56 20.49
N ALA A 59 4.43 3.65 21.81
CA ALA A 59 5.02 2.65 22.68
C ALA A 59 4.19 1.36 22.76
N GLY A 60 4.85 0.20 22.90
CA GLY A 60 4.24 -1.09 23.23
C GLY A 60 3.88 -1.19 24.74
N VAL A 61 3.80 -2.42 25.24
CA VAL A 61 3.54 -2.71 26.68
C VAL A 61 4.68 -2.24 27.60
N ASP A 62 5.89 -2.15 27.09
CA ASP A 62 7.08 -1.70 27.84
C ASP A 62 7.19 -0.17 27.98
N ARG A 63 6.23 0.57 27.41
CA ARG A 63 6.18 2.04 27.41
C ARG A 63 7.41 2.72 26.79
N ARG A 64 8.29 1.98 26.10
CA ARG A 64 9.48 2.52 25.45
C ARG A 64 9.13 3.04 24.05
N LYS A 65 9.56 4.28 23.74
CA LYS A 65 9.37 4.94 22.45
C LYS A 65 10.62 4.77 21.59
N MET A 66 10.51 5.07 20.28
CA MET A 66 11.61 4.97 19.33
C MET A 66 12.78 5.90 19.69
N ASP A 67 12.50 7.10 20.20
CA ASP A 67 13.53 8.08 20.59
C ASP A 67 14.54 7.49 21.58
N ARG A 68 14.09 6.66 22.54
CA ARG A 68 14.99 5.99 23.48
C ARG A 68 16.05 5.13 22.77
N TYR A 69 15.68 4.45 21.69
CA TYR A 69 16.60 3.60 20.92
C TYR A 69 17.52 4.44 20.03
N LEU A 70 17.01 5.52 19.47
CA LEU A 70 17.79 6.44 18.63
C LEU A 70 18.84 7.25 19.43
N GLN A 71 18.61 7.44 20.72
CA GLN A 71 19.56 8.11 21.63
C GLN A 71 20.62 7.15 22.21
N MET A 72 20.49 5.85 21.99
CA MET A 72 21.49 4.88 22.44
C MET A 72 22.79 5.00 21.64
N ASP A 73 23.90 4.56 22.25
CA ASP A 73 25.12 4.28 21.52
C ASP A 73 24.87 3.22 20.44
N ARG A 74 25.45 3.42 19.25
CA ARG A 74 25.25 2.52 18.09
C ARG A 74 25.57 1.06 18.42
N ASN A 75 26.75 0.80 19.01
CA ASN A 75 27.19 -0.58 19.27
C ASN A 75 26.29 -1.24 20.32
N LYS A 76 25.86 -0.49 21.34
CA LYS A 76 24.89 -0.97 22.34
C LYS A 76 23.54 -1.30 21.71
N LEU A 77 23.06 -0.46 20.81
CA LEU A 77 21.79 -0.71 20.10
C LEU A 77 21.86 -1.95 19.21
N ILE A 78 22.92 -2.08 18.42
CA ILE A 78 23.14 -3.25 17.56
C ILE A 78 23.25 -4.52 18.40
N SER A 79 24.09 -4.52 19.46
CA SER A 79 24.24 -5.66 20.35
C SER A 79 22.93 -6.05 21.04
N LEU A 80 22.10 -5.06 21.43
CA LEU A 80 20.77 -5.31 21.99
C LEU A 80 19.86 -6.05 21.01
N VAL A 81 19.83 -5.63 19.75
CA VAL A 81 19.01 -6.28 18.73
C VAL A 81 19.56 -7.66 18.39
N GLN A 82 20.89 -7.81 18.26
CA GLN A 82 21.53 -9.10 18.01
C GLN A 82 21.28 -10.10 19.14
N SER A 83 21.34 -9.67 20.39
CA SER A 83 21.00 -10.50 21.56
C SER A 83 19.53 -10.94 21.53
N ALA A 84 18.63 -10.06 21.08
CA ALA A 84 17.23 -10.44 20.87
C ALA A 84 17.06 -11.52 19.79
N PHE A 85 17.89 -11.54 18.74
CA PHE A 85 17.87 -12.64 17.75
C PHE A 85 18.37 -13.97 18.30
N GLN A 86 19.35 -13.96 19.23
CA GLN A 86 19.90 -15.17 19.84
C GLN A 86 18.90 -15.85 20.78
N ASN A 87 18.15 -15.07 21.55
CA ASN A 87 17.15 -15.56 22.50
C ASN A 87 15.86 -14.74 22.39
N TYR A 88 15.10 -15.00 21.32
CA TYR A 88 13.92 -14.19 21.01
C TYR A 88 12.72 -14.54 21.87
N GLN A 89 12.38 -13.63 22.76
CA GLN A 89 11.20 -13.67 23.62
C GLN A 89 10.33 -12.43 23.37
N PRO A 90 9.40 -12.47 22.39
CA PRO A 90 8.56 -11.34 22.09
C PRO A 90 7.62 -11.02 23.25
N LYS A 91 7.45 -9.72 23.51
CA LYS A 91 6.47 -9.26 24.48
C LYS A 91 5.06 -9.26 23.87
N PRO A 92 4.01 -9.40 24.70
CA PRO A 92 2.63 -9.26 24.22
C PRO A 92 2.41 -7.89 23.54
N ALA A 93 1.60 -7.87 22.49
CA ALA A 93 1.23 -6.62 21.83
C ALA A 93 0.26 -5.81 22.71
N ARG A 94 0.42 -4.50 22.80
CA ARG A 94 -0.52 -3.61 23.48
C ARG A 94 -1.77 -3.43 22.61
N ARG A 95 -2.95 -3.84 23.09
CA ARG A 95 -4.23 -3.70 22.38
C ARG A 95 -4.73 -2.26 22.46
N VAL A 96 -5.12 -1.70 21.31
CA VAL A 96 -5.82 -0.43 21.19
C VAL A 96 -6.93 -0.57 20.16
N TYR A 97 -7.97 0.26 20.27
CA TYR A 97 -9.11 0.23 19.36
C TYR A 97 -9.14 1.50 18.50
N ILE A 98 -9.31 1.31 17.19
CA ILE A 98 -9.51 2.41 16.23
C ILE A 98 -10.92 2.32 15.69
N GLN A 99 -11.64 3.44 15.69
CA GLN A 99 -12.99 3.52 15.18
C GLN A 99 -13.00 3.38 13.63
N LYS A 100 -13.78 2.42 13.12
CA LYS A 100 -14.03 2.28 11.68
C LYS A 100 -15.06 3.31 11.22
N SER A 101 -15.08 3.60 9.91
CA SER A 101 -16.07 4.52 9.31
C SER A 101 -17.53 4.09 9.43
N ASN A 102 -17.79 2.84 9.83
CA ASN A 102 -19.12 2.27 10.08
C ASN A 102 -19.47 2.21 11.58
N GLY A 103 -18.73 2.89 12.45
CA GLY A 103 -18.93 2.91 13.90
C GLY A 103 -18.37 1.69 14.66
N LYS A 104 -18.04 0.59 13.99
CA LYS A 104 -17.41 -0.58 14.62
C LYS A 104 -15.96 -0.28 14.99
N GLN A 105 -15.47 -0.89 16.05
CA GLN A 105 -14.08 -0.77 16.47
C GLN A 105 -13.19 -1.80 15.77
N ARG A 106 -11.96 -1.39 15.43
CA ARG A 106 -10.92 -2.27 14.91
C ARG A 106 -9.83 -2.44 15.97
N PRO A 107 -9.60 -3.67 16.47
CA PRO A 107 -8.52 -3.91 17.40
C PRO A 107 -7.17 -3.82 16.68
N LEU A 108 -6.22 -3.07 17.23
CA LEU A 108 -4.82 -3.04 16.81
C LEU A 108 -3.93 -3.55 17.93
N GLY A 109 -2.96 -4.39 17.59
CA GLY A 109 -1.91 -4.83 18.50
C GLY A 109 -0.62 -4.06 18.21
N ILE A 110 -0.11 -3.33 19.18
CA ILE A 110 1.13 -2.54 19.06
C ILE A 110 2.27 -3.32 19.74
N PRO A 111 3.20 -3.95 18.97
CA PRO A 111 4.38 -4.61 19.53
C PRO A 111 5.34 -3.57 20.14
N THR A 112 6.26 -4.01 21.00
CA THR A 112 7.33 -3.14 21.49
C THR A 112 8.21 -2.63 20.35
N VAL A 113 8.94 -1.55 20.57
CA VAL A 113 9.86 -1.01 19.53
C VAL A 113 10.91 -2.04 19.16
N LEU A 114 11.48 -2.75 20.15
CA LEU A 114 12.47 -3.81 19.90
C LEU A 114 11.87 -4.93 19.04
N ASP A 115 10.66 -5.40 19.36
CA ASP A 115 9.98 -6.42 18.55
C ASP A 115 9.72 -5.92 17.12
N ARG A 116 9.37 -4.63 16.97
CA ARG A 116 9.19 -4.04 15.62
C ARG A 116 10.50 -4.01 14.83
N ILE A 117 11.64 -3.71 15.47
CA ILE A 117 12.96 -3.76 14.82
C ILE A 117 13.29 -5.19 14.37
N VAL A 118 13.12 -6.19 15.23
CA VAL A 118 13.35 -7.60 14.90
C VAL A 118 12.41 -8.05 13.75
N GLN A 119 11.13 -7.69 13.82
CA GLN A 119 10.17 -8.00 12.76
C GLN A 119 10.55 -7.35 11.42
N GLU A 120 11.03 -6.11 11.43
CA GLU A 120 11.43 -5.41 10.21
C GLU A 120 12.70 -6.03 9.60
N CYS A 121 13.68 -6.40 10.43
CA CYS A 121 14.86 -7.12 9.94
C CYS A 121 14.47 -8.43 9.24
N LEU A 122 13.58 -9.22 9.85
CA LEU A 122 13.06 -10.44 9.23
C LEU A 122 12.26 -10.13 7.96
N ARG A 123 11.43 -9.07 7.95
CA ARG A 123 10.67 -8.66 6.77
C ARG A 123 11.59 -8.31 5.60
N ILE A 124 12.66 -7.56 5.84
CA ILE A 124 13.63 -7.17 4.81
C ILE A 124 14.17 -8.41 4.07
N VAL A 125 14.50 -9.47 4.77
CA VAL A 125 15.11 -10.67 4.18
C VAL A 125 14.05 -11.64 3.61
N LEU A 126 12.90 -11.78 4.27
CA LEU A 126 11.83 -12.69 3.83
C LEU A 126 11.06 -12.15 2.62
N GLU A 127 10.90 -10.81 2.51
CA GLU A 127 10.11 -10.19 1.45
C GLU A 127 10.58 -10.58 0.04
N PRO A 128 11.87 -10.48 -0.35
CA PRO A 128 12.31 -10.89 -1.68
C PRO A 128 12.10 -12.39 -1.94
N LEU A 129 12.27 -13.23 -0.91
CA LEU A 129 12.08 -14.67 -1.02
C LEU A 129 10.62 -15.02 -1.37
N VAL A 130 9.66 -14.43 -0.66
CA VAL A 130 8.24 -14.73 -0.86
C VAL A 130 7.64 -13.95 -2.04
N GLU A 131 8.12 -12.72 -2.30
CA GLU A 131 7.67 -11.88 -3.42
C GLU A 131 7.87 -12.58 -4.77
N ALA A 132 8.97 -13.31 -4.93
CA ALA A 132 9.26 -14.11 -6.12
C ALA A 132 8.23 -15.23 -6.39
N LYS A 133 7.45 -15.64 -5.39
CA LYS A 133 6.47 -16.74 -5.44
C LYS A 133 5.02 -16.27 -5.46
N PHE A 134 4.77 -14.99 -5.18
CA PHE A 134 3.41 -14.47 -5.12
C PHE A 134 2.73 -14.49 -6.48
N PHE A 135 1.43 -14.67 -6.45
CA PHE A 135 0.59 -14.65 -7.63
C PHE A 135 0.65 -13.27 -8.32
N PRO A 136 0.76 -13.20 -9.66
CA PRO A 136 0.93 -11.94 -10.38
C PRO A 136 -0.16 -10.90 -10.07
N ASN A 137 -1.42 -11.32 -9.91
CA ASN A 137 -2.55 -10.41 -9.68
C ASN A 137 -2.96 -10.29 -8.20
N SER A 138 -2.01 -10.50 -7.29
CA SER A 138 -2.09 -10.10 -5.89
C SER A 138 -1.33 -8.79 -5.69
N TYR A 139 -1.95 -7.75 -5.10
CA TYR A 139 -1.43 -6.38 -5.09
C TYR A 139 -1.20 -5.81 -3.69
N GLY A 140 -2.09 -6.07 -2.74
CA GLY A 140 -2.02 -5.49 -1.40
C GLY A 140 -0.77 -5.89 -0.63
N PHE A 141 -0.17 -4.95 0.10
CA PHE A 141 1.03 -5.15 0.92
C PHE A 141 2.28 -5.63 0.16
N ARG A 142 2.32 -5.46 -1.14
CA ARG A 142 3.48 -5.80 -1.98
C ARG A 142 4.21 -4.55 -2.43
N PRO A 143 5.55 -4.60 -2.53
CA PRO A 143 6.33 -3.45 -2.93
C PRO A 143 6.03 -3.06 -4.40
N TYR A 144 6.01 -1.75 -4.67
CA TYR A 144 5.77 -1.16 -5.99
C TYR A 144 4.40 -1.46 -6.61
N ARG A 145 3.47 -2.02 -5.84
CA ARG A 145 2.10 -2.29 -6.26
C ARG A 145 1.12 -1.35 -5.56
N SER A 146 0.11 -0.94 -6.28
CA SER A 146 -0.88 0.04 -5.84
C SER A 146 -2.31 -0.45 -6.02
N VAL A 147 -3.25 0.26 -5.41
CA VAL A 147 -4.69 0.08 -5.65
C VAL A 147 -5.02 0.25 -7.13
N HIS A 148 -4.40 1.22 -7.81
CA HIS A 148 -4.64 1.50 -9.23
C HIS A 148 -4.25 0.33 -10.14
N ASP A 149 -3.20 -0.43 -9.78
CA ASP A 149 -2.79 -1.62 -10.53
C ASP A 149 -3.86 -2.71 -10.44
N ALA A 150 -4.45 -2.92 -9.26
CA ALA A 150 -5.55 -3.87 -9.07
C ALA A 150 -6.81 -3.45 -9.83
N VAL A 151 -7.19 -2.17 -9.72
CA VAL A 151 -8.34 -1.56 -10.42
C VAL A 151 -8.17 -1.68 -11.93
N HIS A 152 -6.98 -1.38 -12.46
CA HIS A 152 -6.66 -1.55 -13.88
C HIS A 152 -6.84 -2.99 -14.35
N MET A 153 -6.43 -3.96 -13.54
CA MET A 153 -6.59 -5.39 -13.91
C MET A 153 -8.05 -5.84 -13.90
N VAL A 154 -8.88 -5.35 -12.99
CA VAL A 154 -10.33 -5.60 -13.03
C VAL A 154 -10.92 -5.03 -14.32
N PHE A 155 -10.60 -3.76 -14.63
CA PHE A 155 -11.01 -3.11 -15.88
C PHE A 155 -10.54 -3.90 -17.12
N HIS A 156 -9.29 -4.35 -17.15
CA HIS A 156 -8.72 -5.14 -18.23
C HIS A 156 -9.49 -6.46 -18.45
N TYR A 157 -9.73 -7.22 -17.37
CA TYR A 157 -10.42 -8.52 -17.50
C TYR A 157 -11.89 -8.39 -17.85
N ALA A 158 -12.58 -7.35 -17.38
CA ALA A 158 -13.96 -7.07 -17.75
C ALA A 158 -14.10 -6.68 -19.24
N ASN A 159 -13.05 -6.14 -19.87
CA ASN A 159 -13.06 -5.66 -21.26
C ASN A 159 -12.25 -6.52 -22.24
N LEU A 160 -11.96 -7.77 -21.90
CA LEU A 160 -11.37 -8.70 -22.86
C LEU A 160 -12.28 -8.87 -24.08
N ARG A 161 -11.67 -9.19 -25.25
CA ARG A 161 -12.34 -9.23 -26.58
C ARG A 161 -13.63 -10.06 -26.57
N ALA A 162 -14.54 -9.73 -27.47
CA ALA A 162 -15.96 -10.03 -27.57
C ALA A 162 -16.48 -11.37 -26.99
N ASN A 163 -15.85 -12.49 -27.26
CA ASN A 163 -16.29 -13.82 -26.80
C ASN A 163 -15.79 -14.19 -25.38
N ARG A 164 -15.13 -13.26 -24.66
CA ARG A 164 -14.52 -13.49 -23.34
C ARG A 164 -14.90 -12.43 -22.30
N LYS A 165 -15.99 -11.67 -22.56
CA LYS A 165 -16.46 -10.64 -21.63
C LYS A 165 -16.85 -11.29 -20.31
N SER A 166 -16.15 -10.93 -19.24
CA SER A 166 -16.33 -11.52 -17.92
C SER A 166 -16.98 -10.49 -16.99
N TRP A 167 -18.31 -10.47 -16.99
CA TRP A 167 -19.12 -9.46 -16.30
C TRP A 167 -19.83 -9.96 -15.06
N PHE A 168 -19.84 -11.29 -14.83
CA PHE A 168 -20.25 -11.84 -13.56
C PHE A 168 -19.07 -11.82 -12.60
N VAL A 169 -19.22 -11.15 -11.48
CA VAL A 169 -18.16 -10.93 -10.51
C VAL A 169 -18.54 -11.50 -9.16
N ILE A 170 -17.70 -12.37 -8.65
CA ILE A 170 -17.75 -12.84 -7.27
C ILE A 170 -16.91 -11.84 -6.47
N GLU A 171 -17.57 -11.02 -5.64
CA GLU A 171 -16.93 -10.13 -4.68
C GLU A 171 -16.77 -10.90 -3.36
N GLY A 172 -15.57 -10.96 -2.79
CA GLY A 172 -15.33 -11.75 -1.59
C GLY A 172 -14.59 -10.96 -0.51
N ASP A 173 -15.05 -11.14 0.73
CA ASP A 173 -14.45 -10.63 1.95
C ASP A 173 -14.23 -11.77 2.94
N ILE A 174 -13.11 -11.76 3.64
CA ILE A 174 -12.76 -12.80 4.61
C ILE A 174 -13.12 -12.30 6.01
N LYS A 175 -13.94 -13.06 6.74
CA LYS A 175 -14.38 -12.71 8.09
C LYS A 175 -13.20 -12.68 9.06
N GLY A 176 -12.87 -11.48 9.58
CA GLY A 176 -11.82 -11.33 10.59
C GLY A 176 -10.47 -11.93 10.20
N PHE A 177 -10.04 -11.77 8.95
CA PHE A 177 -8.91 -12.50 8.36
C PHE A 177 -7.67 -12.55 9.24
N PHE A 178 -7.19 -11.40 9.73
CA PHE A 178 -5.98 -11.34 10.56
C PHE A 178 -6.15 -12.05 11.91
N ASP A 179 -7.37 -12.16 12.42
CA ASP A 179 -7.68 -12.74 13.72
C ASP A 179 -7.80 -14.28 13.66
N HIS A 180 -8.00 -14.86 12.46
CA HIS A 180 -8.25 -16.29 12.24
C HIS A 180 -7.15 -17.01 11.44
N ILE A 181 -5.99 -16.39 11.22
CA ILE A 181 -4.87 -17.06 10.55
C ILE A 181 -4.36 -18.24 11.39
N ASN A 182 -4.49 -19.46 10.88
CA ASN A 182 -4.00 -20.66 11.55
C ASN A 182 -2.48 -20.73 11.53
N HIS A 183 -1.83 -20.69 12.70
CA HIS A 183 -0.37 -20.66 12.84
C HIS A 183 0.32 -21.87 12.21
N ARG A 184 -0.25 -23.08 12.36
CA ARG A 184 0.33 -24.31 11.80
C ARG A 184 0.32 -24.30 10.28
N ILE A 185 -0.79 -23.85 9.69
CA ILE A 185 -0.92 -23.73 8.23
C ILE A 185 0.07 -22.67 7.71
N LEU A 186 0.16 -21.51 8.36
CA LEU A 186 1.09 -20.46 7.99
C LEU A 186 2.54 -20.92 8.00
N LEU A 187 3.00 -21.56 9.09
CA LEU A 187 4.37 -22.08 9.20
C LEU A 187 4.66 -23.16 8.15
N LYS A 188 3.70 -24.03 7.86
CA LYS A 188 3.81 -24.99 6.76
C LYS A 188 3.97 -24.28 5.41
N LYS A 189 3.20 -23.22 5.15
CA LYS A 189 3.30 -22.44 3.89
C LYS A 189 4.64 -21.74 3.77
N LEU A 190 5.16 -21.13 4.84
CA LEU A 190 6.52 -20.56 4.87
C LEU A 190 7.58 -21.61 4.54
N TRP A 191 7.47 -22.80 5.11
CA TRP A 191 8.37 -23.89 4.78
C TRP A 191 8.31 -24.26 3.30
N HIS A 192 7.12 -24.47 2.75
CA HIS A 192 6.95 -24.86 1.35
C HIS A 192 7.36 -23.78 0.36
N ILE A 193 7.23 -22.51 0.73
CA ILE A 193 7.64 -21.38 -0.14
C ILE A 193 9.17 -21.23 -0.21
N GLY A 194 9.91 -21.88 0.72
CA GLY A 194 11.38 -21.94 0.69
C GLY A 194 12.09 -21.43 1.94
N VAL A 195 11.37 -21.06 3.00
CA VAL A 195 11.97 -20.65 4.29
C VAL A 195 12.36 -21.93 5.05
N ARG A 196 13.64 -22.33 4.98
CA ARG A 196 14.17 -23.57 5.59
C ARG A 196 14.96 -23.32 6.88
N ASP A 197 15.15 -22.08 7.30
CA ASP A 197 15.77 -21.73 8.56
C ASP A 197 14.79 -21.96 9.71
N LYS A 198 14.99 -23.05 10.46
CA LYS A 198 14.13 -23.46 11.58
C LYS A 198 14.11 -22.41 12.70
N ARG A 199 15.22 -21.67 12.90
CA ARG A 199 15.34 -20.61 13.92
C ARG A 199 14.37 -19.48 13.59
N VAL A 200 14.36 -19.04 12.33
CA VAL A 200 13.42 -18.00 11.85
C VAL A 200 11.96 -18.44 11.96
N LEU A 201 11.65 -19.69 11.63
CA LEU A 201 10.29 -20.24 11.82
C LEU A 201 9.90 -20.32 13.30
N ALA A 202 10.85 -20.62 14.20
CA ALA A 202 10.63 -20.62 15.65
C ALA A 202 10.36 -19.19 16.15
N MET A 203 11.11 -18.19 15.67
CA MET A 203 10.88 -16.77 15.99
C MET A 203 9.49 -16.30 15.51
N ILE A 204 9.11 -16.61 14.27
CA ILE A 204 7.77 -16.29 13.75
C ILE A 204 6.69 -16.95 14.60
N LYS A 205 6.88 -18.24 14.97
CA LYS A 205 5.96 -18.95 15.86
C LYS A 205 5.85 -18.27 17.24
N ALA A 206 6.97 -17.79 17.80
CA ALA A 206 6.97 -17.05 19.06
C ALA A 206 6.21 -15.72 18.93
N MET A 207 6.44 -14.95 17.85
CA MET A 207 5.70 -13.71 17.55
C MET A 207 4.19 -13.93 17.47
N LEU A 208 3.76 -15.00 16.79
CA LEU A 208 2.34 -15.33 16.63
C LEU A 208 1.69 -15.72 17.96
N LYS A 209 2.47 -16.35 18.87
CA LYS A 209 2.01 -16.80 20.19
C LYS A 209 2.17 -15.77 21.31
N ALA A 210 2.80 -14.64 21.04
CA ALA A 210 3.10 -13.63 22.07
C ALA A 210 1.86 -13.07 22.78
N GLY A 211 0.68 -13.18 22.18
CA GLY A 211 -0.57 -12.68 22.75
C GLY A 211 -0.66 -11.16 22.75
N TYR A 212 -1.62 -10.66 23.52
CA TYR A 212 -1.81 -9.22 23.68
C TYR A 212 -2.25 -8.85 25.10
N MET A 213 -1.97 -7.60 25.46
CA MET A 213 -2.39 -6.99 26.70
C MET A 213 -3.53 -6.00 26.44
N GLU A 214 -4.62 -6.14 27.15
CA GLU A 214 -5.76 -5.23 27.11
C GLU A 214 -6.17 -4.87 28.54
N GLN A 215 -6.23 -3.57 28.87
CA GLN A 215 -6.58 -3.10 30.22
C GLN A 215 -5.80 -3.81 31.34
N ASN A 216 -4.49 -4.01 31.13
CA ASN A 216 -3.56 -4.73 32.03
C ASN A 216 -3.81 -6.25 32.16
N THR A 217 -4.73 -6.83 31.39
CA THR A 217 -4.97 -8.28 31.36
C THR A 217 -4.28 -8.90 30.15
N PHE A 218 -3.62 -10.04 30.37
CA PHE A 218 -2.95 -10.80 29.30
C PHE A 218 -3.93 -11.78 28.65
N PHE A 219 -3.95 -11.76 27.31
CA PHE A 219 -4.71 -12.70 26.49
C PHE A 219 -3.78 -13.50 25.59
N LYS A 220 -3.88 -14.81 25.66
CA LYS A 220 -3.12 -15.72 24.81
C LYS A 220 -3.69 -15.74 23.40
N SER A 221 -2.83 -15.75 22.38
CA SER A 221 -3.23 -15.90 20.98
C SER A 221 -3.05 -17.36 20.53
N ALA A 222 -4.14 -18.06 20.28
CA ALA A 222 -4.12 -19.42 19.74
C ALA A 222 -4.04 -19.43 18.21
N GLU A 223 -4.60 -18.40 17.58
CA GLU A 223 -4.63 -18.15 16.14
C GLU A 223 -4.50 -16.66 15.85
N GLY A 224 -4.40 -16.30 14.60
CA GLY A 224 -4.32 -14.91 14.14
C GLY A 224 -2.90 -14.34 14.14
N THR A 225 -2.80 -13.15 13.57
CA THR A 225 -1.61 -12.31 13.61
C THR A 225 -1.97 -10.96 14.18
N PRO A 226 -1.11 -10.32 15.01
CA PRO A 226 -1.43 -9.02 15.58
C PRO A 226 -1.67 -7.99 14.45
N GLN A 227 -2.88 -7.41 14.40
CA GLN A 227 -3.17 -6.31 13.49
C GLN A 227 -2.33 -5.09 13.93
N GLY A 228 -1.26 -4.77 13.19
CA GLY A 228 -0.26 -3.73 13.53
C GLY A 228 1.16 -4.27 13.69
N GLY A 229 1.36 -5.58 13.68
CA GLY A 229 2.69 -6.17 13.54
C GLY A 229 3.28 -5.89 12.15
N ILE A 230 4.57 -5.56 12.09
CA ILE A 230 5.26 -5.20 10.83
C ILE A 230 5.31 -6.38 9.85
N LEU A 231 5.46 -7.59 10.37
CA LEU A 231 5.54 -8.81 9.56
C LEU A 231 4.15 -9.33 9.15
N SER A 232 3.07 -8.95 9.86
CA SER A 232 1.72 -9.48 9.66
C SER A 232 1.19 -9.35 8.22
N PRO A 233 1.38 -8.22 7.50
CA PRO A 233 0.94 -8.09 6.11
C PRO A 233 1.63 -9.07 5.14
N LEU A 234 2.93 -9.32 5.33
CA LEU A 234 3.69 -10.29 4.54
C LEU A 234 3.20 -11.71 4.80
N LEU A 235 2.99 -12.07 6.06
CA LEU A 235 2.47 -13.38 6.48
C LEU A 235 1.06 -13.63 5.97
N ALA A 236 0.22 -12.59 5.94
CA ALA A 236 -1.12 -12.62 5.37
C ALA A 236 -1.09 -13.00 3.88
N ASN A 237 -0.20 -12.38 3.10
CA ASN A 237 0.00 -12.73 1.69
C ASN A 237 0.53 -14.16 1.51
N VAL A 238 1.47 -14.60 2.33
CA VAL A 238 1.95 -16.00 2.33
C VAL A 238 0.79 -16.96 2.59
N TYR A 239 -0.10 -16.63 3.53
CA TYR A 239 -1.26 -17.47 3.85
C TYR A 239 -2.20 -17.65 2.66
N LEU A 240 -2.49 -16.58 1.92
CA LEU A 240 -3.42 -16.59 0.78
C LEU A 240 -2.78 -17.02 -0.55
N THR A 241 -1.47 -17.07 -0.67
CA THR A 241 -0.77 -17.42 -1.93
C THR A 241 -1.23 -18.77 -2.52
N ALA A 242 -1.55 -19.75 -1.68
CA ALA A 242 -2.03 -21.05 -2.18
C ALA A 242 -3.44 -20.93 -2.80
N PHE A 243 -4.32 -20.12 -2.24
CA PHE A 243 -5.60 -19.78 -2.83
C PHE A 243 -5.41 -19.10 -4.18
N ASP A 244 -4.58 -18.06 -4.24
CA ASP A 244 -4.32 -17.32 -5.46
C ASP A 244 -3.88 -18.23 -6.61
N TRP A 245 -2.90 -19.10 -6.35
CA TRP A 245 -2.38 -20.03 -7.35
C TRP A 245 -3.36 -21.14 -7.70
N THR A 246 -4.18 -21.60 -6.74
CA THR A 246 -5.20 -22.61 -7.02
C THR A 246 -6.23 -22.08 -8.00
N VAL A 247 -6.74 -20.87 -7.77
CA VAL A 247 -7.69 -20.22 -8.69
C VAL A 247 -7.00 -19.84 -10.01
N GLY A 248 -5.83 -19.20 -9.92
CA GLY A 248 -5.12 -18.71 -11.10
C GLY A 248 -4.73 -19.81 -12.10
N ARG A 249 -4.38 -20.98 -11.62
CA ARG A 249 -4.00 -22.13 -12.46
C ARG A 249 -5.18 -22.79 -13.19
N MET A 250 -6.40 -22.55 -12.75
CA MET A 250 -7.58 -23.10 -13.44
C MET A 250 -7.73 -22.52 -14.85
N TYR A 251 -7.38 -21.23 -15.03
CA TYR A 251 -7.49 -20.57 -16.32
C TYR A 251 -6.48 -19.42 -16.54
N GLN A 252 -6.32 -18.55 -15.56
CA GLN A 252 -5.62 -17.26 -15.73
C GLN A 252 -4.10 -17.42 -15.94
N HIS A 253 -3.49 -18.35 -15.20
CA HIS A 253 -2.08 -18.74 -15.31
C HIS A 253 -1.96 -20.27 -15.27
N PRO A 254 -2.46 -20.97 -16.32
CA PRO A 254 -2.35 -22.43 -16.39
C PRO A 254 -0.90 -22.88 -16.38
N ARG A 255 -0.66 -24.16 -16.10
CA ARG A 255 0.67 -24.75 -16.33
C ARG A 255 1.00 -24.61 -17.79
N GLN A 256 2.11 -23.98 -18.08
CA GLN A 256 2.53 -23.71 -19.45
C GLN A 256 2.87 -25.04 -20.14
N GLN A 257 2.23 -25.30 -21.26
CA GLN A 257 2.45 -26.46 -22.15
C GLN A 257 2.88 -26.00 -23.54
N THR A 258 2.60 -24.72 -23.89
CA THR A 258 2.98 -24.10 -25.14
C THR A 258 3.93 -22.93 -24.88
N ALA A 259 4.53 -22.40 -25.94
CA ALA A 259 5.44 -21.23 -25.83
C ALA A 259 4.75 -19.99 -25.26
N TYR A 260 3.42 -19.89 -25.39
CA TYR A 260 2.67 -18.69 -25.00
C TYR A 260 1.45 -19.03 -24.13
N ILE A 261 1.31 -18.33 -23.01
CA ILE A 261 0.17 -18.49 -22.09
C ILE A 261 -1.20 -18.20 -22.74
N CYS A 262 -1.24 -17.36 -23.78
CA CYS A 262 -2.46 -17.11 -24.56
C CYS A 262 -2.92 -18.35 -25.34
N SER A 263 -2.00 -19.15 -25.87
CA SER A 263 -2.28 -20.41 -26.54
C SER A 263 -2.80 -21.47 -25.57
N ASP A 264 -2.21 -21.56 -24.37
CA ASP A 264 -2.69 -22.46 -23.32
C ASP A 264 -4.12 -22.09 -22.86
N ARG A 265 -4.41 -20.79 -22.72
CA ARG A 265 -5.77 -20.31 -22.41
C ARG A 265 -6.76 -20.59 -23.54
N ALA A 266 -6.35 -20.43 -24.81
CA ALA A 266 -7.19 -20.73 -25.96
C ALA A 266 -7.55 -22.22 -26.00
N ARG A 267 -6.60 -23.10 -25.73
CA ARG A 267 -6.81 -24.54 -25.62
C ARG A 267 -7.81 -24.89 -24.51
N LEU A 268 -7.66 -24.29 -23.31
CA LEU A 268 -8.60 -24.49 -22.20
C LEU A 268 -10.02 -24.06 -22.57
N LEU A 269 -10.18 -22.95 -23.30
CA LEU A 269 -11.48 -22.52 -23.82
C LEU A 269 -12.08 -23.52 -24.79
N TYR A 270 -11.28 -24.04 -25.72
CA TYR A 270 -11.71 -25.08 -26.65
C TYR A 270 -12.17 -26.35 -25.92
N GLN A 271 -11.53 -26.67 -24.79
CA GLN A 271 -11.91 -27.76 -23.88
C GLN A 271 -13.14 -27.43 -23.00
N GLY A 272 -13.82 -26.29 -23.22
CA GLY A 272 -15.00 -25.89 -22.45
C GLY A 272 -14.70 -25.30 -21.06
N VAL A 273 -13.43 -25.01 -20.75
CA VAL A 273 -13.09 -24.40 -19.45
C VAL A 273 -13.55 -22.94 -19.40
N ILE A 274 -14.43 -22.64 -18.47
CA ILE A 274 -14.97 -21.29 -18.26
C ILE A 274 -13.91 -20.39 -17.62
N PRO A 275 -13.64 -19.19 -18.19
CA PRO A 275 -12.65 -18.25 -17.67
C PRO A 275 -12.93 -17.82 -16.24
N LYS A 276 -11.87 -17.75 -15.43
CA LYS A 276 -11.87 -17.19 -14.08
C LYS A 276 -10.65 -16.29 -13.93
N TYR A 277 -10.89 -15.02 -13.60
CA TYR A 277 -9.83 -14.02 -13.44
C TYR A 277 -9.84 -13.48 -12.01
N LEU A 278 -8.88 -13.89 -11.21
CA LEU A 278 -8.70 -13.43 -9.84
C LEU A 278 -7.89 -12.13 -9.81
N VAL A 279 -8.38 -11.14 -9.08
CA VAL A 279 -7.65 -9.95 -8.67
C VAL A 279 -7.80 -9.80 -7.16
N ARG A 280 -6.70 -9.76 -6.42
CA ARG A 280 -6.70 -9.66 -4.96
C ARG A 280 -5.88 -8.48 -4.46
N TYR A 281 -6.40 -7.79 -3.47
CA TYR A 281 -5.71 -6.75 -2.73
C TYR A 281 -5.82 -7.01 -1.21
N ALA A 282 -4.78 -7.58 -0.61
CA ALA A 282 -4.80 -8.07 0.77
C ALA A 282 -5.89 -9.14 0.99
N ASP A 283 -6.88 -8.87 1.82
CA ASP A 283 -8.05 -9.70 2.11
C ASP A 283 -9.24 -9.46 1.16
N ASP A 284 -9.29 -8.31 0.49
CA ASP A 284 -10.30 -8.01 -0.53
C ASP A 284 -9.94 -8.69 -1.88
N TRP A 285 -10.87 -9.40 -2.48
CA TRP A 285 -10.65 -10.04 -3.78
C TRP A 285 -11.91 -10.07 -4.63
N VAL A 286 -11.71 -10.11 -5.94
CA VAL A 286 -12.77 -10.30 -6.93
C VAL A 286 -12.35 -11.38 -7.93
N ILE A 287 -13.33 -12.18 -8.39
CA ILE A 287 -13.15 -13.15 -9.46
C ILE A 287 -14.19 -12.87 -10.54
N LEU A 288 -13.69 -12.58 -11.74
CA LEU A 288 -14.53 -12.31 -12.91
C LEU A 288 -14.70 -13.57 -13.74
N THR A 289 -15.92 -13.83 -14.20
CA THR A 289 -16.27 -14.92 -15.11
C THR A 289 -17.34 -14.49 -16.11
N ASN A 290 -17.53 -15.27 -17.16
CA ASN A 290 -18.51 -14.99 -18.23
C ASN A 290 -19.81 -15.80 -18.11
N SER A 291 -19.99 -16.56 -17.03
CA SER A 291 -21.16 -17.41 -16.78
C SER A 291 -21.67 -17.22 -15.35
N GLU A 292 -22.96 -16.92 -15.22
CA GLU A 292 -23.65 -16.81 -13.93
C GLU A 292 -23.68 -18.15 -13.19
N GLN A 293 -24.07 -19.20 -13.89
CA GLN A 293 -24.15 -20.55 -13.33
C GLN A 293 -22.79 -21.00 -12.78
N GLU A 294 -21.71 -20.70 -13.52
CA GLU A 294 -20.36 -21.02 -13.07
C GLU A 294 -19.95 -20.15 -11.87
N ALA A 295 -20.36 -18.87 -11.81
CA ALA A 295 -20.10 -18.01 -10.66
C ALA A 295 -20.71 -18.61 -9.38
N HIS A 296 -21.95 -19.08 -9.42
CA HIS A 296 -22.61 -19.73 -8.28
C HIS A 296 -21.93 -21.04 -7.88
N ARG A 297 -21.64 -21.90 -8.85
CA ARG A 297 -20.94 -23.17 -8.61
C ARG A 297 -19.57 -22.94 -8.00
N PHE A 298 -18.86 -21.95 -8.54
CA PHE A 298 -17.51 -21.62 -8.07
C PHE A 298 -17.51 -20.99 -6.69
N LEU A 299 -18.49 -20.13 -6.36
CA LEU A 299 -18.64 -19.58 -5.01
C LEU A 299 -18.85 -20.68 -3.97
N HIS A 300 -19.68 -21.68 -4.26
CA HIS A 300 -19.84 -22.83 -3.36
C HIS A 300 -18.53 -23.61 -3.15
N TRP A 301 -17.77 -23.81 -4.24
CA TRP A 301 -16.44 -24.43 -4.14
C TRP A 301 -15.48 -23.58 -3.30
N LEU A 302 -15.48 -22.26 -3.46
CA LEU A 302 -14.66 -21.33 -2.68
C LEU A 302 -14.99 -21.43 -1.19
N GLN A 303 -16.26 -21.41 -0.81
CA GLN A 303 -16.68 -21.56 0.60
C GLN A 303 -16.08 -22.83 1.21
N LYS A 304 -16.21 -23.97 0.53
CA LYS A 304 -15.58 -25.24 0.97
C LYS A 304 -14.05 -25.14 1.04
N TYR A 305 -13.40 -24.51 0.05
CA TYR A 305 -11.95 -24.35 0.03
C TYR A 305 -11.45 -23.52 1.21
N PHE A 306 -12.10 -22.38 1.50
CA PHE A 306 -11.73 -21.52 2.61
C PHE A 306 -11.93 -22.21 3.96
N THR A 307 -13.04 -22.88 4.19
CA THR A 307 -13.34 -23.56 5.44
C THR A 307 -12.42 -24.79 5.65
N HIS A 308 -12.27 -25.64 4.65
CA HIS A 308 -11.56 -26.92 4.85
C HIS A 308 -10.04 -26.80 4.66
N ARG A 309 -9.57 -26.01 3.68
CA ARG A 309 -8.13 -25.91 3.38
C ARG A 309 -7.44 -24.77 4.09
N LEU A 310 -8.10 -23.63 4.22
CA LEU A 310 -7.53 -22.45 4.86
C LEU A 310 -7.96 -22.30 6.32
N LYS A 311 -8.99 -23.02 6.77
CA LYS A 311 -9.53 -22.90 8.13
C LYS A 311 -9.94 -21.47 8.50
N ILE A 312 -10.50 -20.73 7.53
CA ILE A 312 -11.07 -19.40 7.67
C ILE A 312 -12.40 -19.34 6.92
N GLU A 313 -13.26 -18.39 7.27
CA GLU A 313 -14.60 -18.27 6.71
C GLU A 313 -14.73 -17.03 5.83
N LEU A 314 -15.50 -17.13 4.77
CA LEU A 314 -15.95 -15.98 3.98
C LEU A 314 -17.07 -15.25 4.73
N SER A 315 -17.13 -13.93 4.56
CA SER A 315 -18.24 -13.12 5.10
C SER A 315 -19.46 -13.32 4.21
N GLU A 316 -20.52 -13.96 4.71
CA GLU A 316 -21.75 -14.20 3.96
C GLU A 316 -22.41 -12.89 3.50
N GLU A 317 -22.43 -11.87 4.37
CA GLU A 317 -23.02 -10.55 4.06
C GLU A 317 -22.31 -9.78 2.96
N LYS A 318 -21.01 -10.05 2.74
CA LYS A 318 -20.16 -9.29 1.81
C LYS A 318 -19.68 -10.12 0.63
N THR A 319 -19.91 -11.42 0.65
CA THR A 319 -19.55 -12.29 -0.47
C THR A 319 -20.75 -12.44 -1.36
N VAL A 320 -20.73 -11.71 -2.49
CA VAL A 320 -21.87 -11.61 -3.39
C VAL A 320 -21.45 -11.85 -4.85
N ILE A 321 -22.40 -12.26 -5.66
CA ILE A 321 -22.24 -12.36 -7.12
C ILE A 321 -23.00 -11.19 -7.74
N THR A 322 -22.30 -10.39 -8.54
CA THR A 322 -22.87 -9.21 -9.20
C THR A 322 -22.70 -9.31 -10.72
N ASP A 323 -23.77 -9.13 -11.48
CA ASP A 323 -23.70 -8.86 -12.92
C ASP A 323 -23.46 -7.36 -13.14
N MET A 324 -22.30 -7.01 -13.71
CA MET A 324 -21.91 -5.61 -13.98
C MET A 324 -22.88 -4.87 -14.92
N ARG A 325 -23.72 -5.57 -15.68
CA ARG A 325 -24.74 -4.97 -16.55
C ARG A 325 -25.92 -4.43 -15.74
N GLN A 326 -26.26 -5.12 -14.66
CA GLN A 326 -27.41 -4.80 -13.80
C GLN A 326 -27.01 -3.86 -12.67
N ALA A 327 -25.95 -4.18 -11.93
CA ALA A 327 -25.51 -3.45 -10.74
C ALA A 327 -24.01 -3.13 -10.76
N PRO A 328 -23.56 -2.06 -10.08
CA PRO A 328 -22.15 -1.75 -9.98
C PRO A 328 -21.42 -2.67 -9.00
N VAL A 329 -20.30 -3.22 -9.43
CA VAL A 329 -19.32 -3.91 -8.57
C VAL A 329 -18.45 -2.87 -7.87
N ASN A 330 -18.27 -3.02 -6.56
CA ASN A 330 -17.47 -2.08 -5.75
C ASN A 330 -16.18 -2.73 -5.25
N PHE A 331 -15.04 -2.26 -5.73
CA PHE A 331 -13.74 -2.78 -5.35
C PHE A 331 -12.75 -1.66 -5.05
N LEU A 332 -12.12 -1.69 -3.87
CA LEU A 332 -11.05 -0.76 -3.42
C LEU A 332 -11.39 0.74 -3.49
N GLY A 333 -12.66 1.09 -3.45
CA GLY A 333 -13.10 2.49 -3.53
C GLY A 333 -13.44 2.97 -4.92
N PHE A 334 -13.51 2.05 -5.86
CA PHE A 334 -13.96 2.27 -7.23
C PHE A 334 -15.21 1.43 -7.50
N SER A 335 -16.01 1.87 -8.46
CA SER A 335 -17.21 1.17 -8.92
C SER A 335 -17.05 0.83 -10.40
N PHE A 336 -17.45 -0.38 -10.78
CA PHE A 336 -17.40 -0.86 -12.16
C PHE A 336 -18.80 -1.18 -12.63
N LYS A 337 -19.19 -0.71 -13.80
CA LYS A 337 -20.48 -0.98 -14.40
C LYS A 337 -20.35 -1.06 -15.93
N VAL A 338 -21.07 -1.98 -16.55
CA VAL A 338 -21.16 -2.05 -18.01
C VAL A 338 -22.08 -0.95 -18.52
N ARG A 339 -21.64 -0.25 -19.55
CA ARG A 339 -22.42 0.78 -20.26
C ARG A 339 -22.21 0.65 -21.76
N GLN A 340 -23.18 1.13 -22.53
CA GLN A 340 -23.01 1.31 -23.95
C GLN A 340 -22.10 2.50 -24.25
N THR A 341 -21.22 2.37 -25.25
CA THR A 341 -20.42 3.48 -25.74
C THR A 341 -21.32 4.59 -26.30
N ALA A 342 -20.83 5.82 -26.29
CA ALA A 342 -21.51 6.94 -26.93
C ALA A 342 -21.77 6.60 -28.40
N TYR A 343 -22.91 7.11 -28.92
CA TYR A 343 -23.24 6.96 -30.32
C TYR A 343 -22.18 7.64 -31.19
N GLN A 344 -21.67 6.90 -32.18
CA GLN A 344 -20.83 7.41 -33.25
C GLN A 344 -21.45 6.93 -34.56
N PRO A 345 -21.68 7.82 -35.58
CA PRO A 345 -22.41 7.46 -36.80
C PRO A 345 -21.89 6.21 -37.50
N ASP A 346 -20.55 6.04 -37.54
CA ASP A 346 -19.88 4.99 -38.30
C ASP A 346 -19.48 3.78 -37.48
N LYS A 347 -19.87 3.70 -36.18
CA LYS A 347 -19.48 2.59 -35.33
C LYS A 347 -20.67 2.03 -34.54
N PRO A 348 -20.82 0.69 -34.52
CA PRO A 348 -21.84 0.09 -33.67
C PRO A 348 -21.61 0.38 -32.21
N ARG A 349 -22.69 0.66 -31.47
CA ARG A 349 -22.62 0.79 -29.99
C ARG A 349 -22.09 -0.52 -29.40
N ARG A 350 -21.10 -0.39 -28.53
CA ARG A 350 -20.49 -1.52 -27.85
C ARG A 350 -20.74 -1.41 -26.34
N GLU A 351 -20.97 -2.51 -25.72
CA GLU A 351 -21.00 -2.59 -24.26
C GLU A 351 -19.57 -2.72 -23.71
N ILE A 352 -19.23 -1.85 -22.80
CA ILE A 352 -17.89 -1.77 -22.18
C ILE A 352 -18.06 -1.59 -20.66
N ALA A 353 -17.30 -2.35 -19.89
CA ALA A 353 -17.19 -2.10 -18.45
C ALA A 353 -16.41 -0.80 -18.23
N MET A 354 -16.98 0.12 -17.48
CA MET A 354 -16.38 1.40 -17.12
C MET A 354 -16.10 1.45 -15.62
N SER A 355 -15.04 2.16 -15.24
CA SER A 355 -14.67 2.35 -13.84
C SER A 355 -14.89 3.81 -13.41
N TYR A 356 -15.41 4.00 -12.20
CA TYR A 356 -15.79 5.30 -11.62
C TYR A 356 -15.29 5.39 -10.18
N PRO A 357 -15.17 6.61 -9.60
CA PRO A 357 -15.08 6.77 -8.16
C PRO A 357 -16.31 6.17 -7.45
N ASN A 358 -16.10 5.42 -6.37
CA ASN A 358 -17.22 4.90 -5.59
C ASN A 358 -18.05 6.07 -5.01
N PRO A 359 -19.37 6.16 -5.28
CA PRO A 359 -20.18 7.33 -4.93
C PRO A 359 -20.20 7.60 -3.42
N GLN A 360 -20.30 6.56 -2.59
CA GLN A 360 -20.35 6.71 -1.14
C GLN A 360 -19.03 7.20 -0.56
N LYS A 361 -17.89 6.69 -1.06
CA LYS A 361 -16.56 7.16 -0.63
C LYS A 361 -16.29 8.57 -1.11
N LEU A 362 -16.68 8.91 -2.32
CA LEU A 362 -16.57 10.26 -2.86
C LEU A 362 -17.38 11.25 -2.02
N GLN A 363 -18.63 10.92 -1.67
CA GLN A 363 -19.48 11.78 -0.84
C GLN A 363 -18.88 12.02 0.56
N LYS A 364 -18.30 10.97 1.18
CA LYS A 364 -17.57 11.12 2.45
C LYS A 364 -16.36 12.05 2.31
N ALA A 365 -15.61 11.91 1.23
CA ALA A 365 -14.47 12.78 0.95
C ALA A 365 -14.90 14.25 0.76
N ILE A 366 -15.97 14.49 -0.01
CA ILE A 366 -16.54 15.83 -0.20
C ILE A 366 -16.99 16.45 1.14
N ARG A 367 -17.67 15.67 2.01
CA ARG A 367 -18.05 16.16 3.35
C ARG A 367 -16.83 16.60 4.14
N LYS A 368 -15.77 15.79 4.16
CA LYS A 368 -14.51 16.13 4.86
C LYS A 368 -13.87 17.39 4.30
N LEU A 369 -13.87 17.58 2.98
CA LEU A 369 -13.40 18.83 2.35
C LEU A 369 -14.21 20.03 2.82
N CYS A 370 -15.54 19.92 2.80
CA CYS A 370 -16.43 21.01 3.26
C CYS A 370 -16.20 21.33 4.75
N ASP A 371 -15.95 20.34 5.60
CA ASP A 371 -15.64 20.58 7.01
C ASP A 371 -14.28 21.28 7.17
N GLY A 372 -13.28 20.91 6.37
CA GLY A 372 -12.01 21.63 6.29
C GLY A 372 -12.17 23.10 5.85
N VAL A 373 -13.05 23.37 4.87
CA VAL A 373 -13.38 24.73 4.42
C VAL A 373 -14.05 25.53 5.54
N LYS A 374 -15.01 24.92 6.27
CA LYS A 374 -15.69 25.57 7.42
C LYS A 374 -14.70 25.93 8.53
N ALA A 375 -13.68 25.12 8.76
CA ALA A 375 -12.66 25.35 9.77
C ALA A 375 -11.82 26.62 9.51
N VAL A 376 -11.74 27.12 8.26
CA VAL A 376 -11.07 28.40 7.95
C VAL A 376 -11.64 29.56 8.78
N ARG A 377 -12.95 29.56 9.05
CA ARG A 377 -13.60 30.61 9.85
C ARG A 377 -13.16 30.64 11.30
N THR A 378 -12.84 29.47 11.86
CA THR A 378 -12.50 29.30 13.30
C THR A 378 -11.01 29.40 13.56
N CYS A 379 -10.18 29.62 12.54
CA CYS A 379 -8.75 29.85 12.70
C CYS A 379 -8.49 31.17 13.43
N SER A 380 -7.55 31.17 14.38
CA SER A 380 -7.23 32.30 15.25
C SER A 380 -6.60 33.50 14.54
N ASN A 381 -5.85 33.28 13.46
CA ASN A 381 -5.21 34.32 12.68
C ASN A 381 -5.08 33.94 11.20
N ASP A 382 -4.61 34.89 10.37
CA ASP A 382 -4.51 34.74 8.93
C ASP A 382 -3.49 33.68 8.50
N SER A 383 -2.38 33.52 9.22
CA SER A 383 -1.40 32.47 8.93
C SER A 383 -2.01 31.07 9.10
N TYR A 384 -2.80 30.83 10.14
CA TYR A 384 -3.53 29.56 10.30
C TYR A 384 -4.62 29.37 9.25
N ARG A 385 -5.29 30.47 8.79
CA ARG A 385 -6.24 30.40 7.67
C ARG A 385 -5.55 29.96 6.38
N ALA A 386 -4.37 30.52 6.07
CA ALA A 386 -3.55 30.10 4.93
C ALA A 386 -3.19 28.61 4.98
N VAL A 387 -2.72 28.14 6.11
CA VAL A 387 -2.39 26.71 6.35
C VAL A 387 -3.63 25.83 6.17
N GLN A 388 -4.78 26.27 6.69
CA GLN A 388 -6.03 25.52 6.56
C GLN A 388 -6.51 25.44 5.10
N ILE A 389 -6.43 26.54 4.33
CA ILE A 389 -6.76 26.54 2.90
C ILE A 389 -5.82 25.58 2.15
N GLU A 390 -4.50 25.63 2.41
CA GLU A 390 -3.53 24.72 1.79
C GLU A 390 -3.73 23.27 2.20
N THR A 391 -4.20 23.00 3.40
CA THR A 391 -4.59 21.65 3.86
C THR A 391 -5.76 21.12 3.03
N VAL A 392 -6.79 21.93 2.80
CA VAL A 392 -7.92 21.56 1.94
C VAL A 392 -7.44 21.38 0.48
N ASN A 393 -6.60 22.27 -0.02
CA ASN A 393 -6.04 22.19 -1.36
C ASN A 393 -5.25 20.89 -1.58
N ALA A 394 -4.42 20.50 -0.60
CA ALA A 394 -3.69 19.23 -0.64
C ALA A 394 -4.65 18.02 -0.69
N GLN A 395 -5.76 18.08 0.05
CA GLN A 395 -6.79 17.04 0.02
C GLN A 395 -7.53 17.00 -1.34
N ILE A 396 -7.90 18.14 -1.93
CA ILE A 396 -8.53 18.20 -3.26
C ILE A 396 -7.61 17.54 -4.30
N VAL A 397 -6.33 17.96 -4.34
CA VAL A 397 -5.34 17.39 -5.26
C VAL A 397 -5.16 15.90 -5.02
N GLY A 398 -5.05 15.46 -3.76
CA GLY A 398 -4.89 14.05 -3.42
C GLY A 398 -6.07 13.18 -3.86
N ILE A 399 -7.31 13.68 -3.72
CA ILE A 399 -8.52 12.99 -4.18
C ILE A 399 -8.57 12.94 -5.71
N ALA A 400 -8.26 14.06 -6.38
CA ALA A 400 -8.25 14.12 -7.83
C ALA A 400 -7.18 13.18 -8.43
N GLU A 401 -5.96 13.20 -7.90
CA GLU A 401 -4.88 12.28 -8.30
C GLU A 401 -5.24 10.80 -8.06
N HIS A 402 -5.97 10.52 -6.98
CA HIS A 402 -6.43 9.16 -6.69
C HIS A 402 -7.41 8.64 -7.74
N TYR A 403 -8.29 9.49 -8.27
CA TYR A 403 -9.32 9.07 -9.23
C TYR A 403 -8.97 9.33 -10.71
N LYS A 404 -7.84 9.94 -11.03
CA LYS A 404 -7.52 10.37 -12.41
C LYS A 404 -7.51 9.27 -13.48
N HIS A 405 -7.33 8.00 -13.10
CA HIS A 405 -7.26 6.87 -14.03
C HIS A 405 -8.60 6.21 -14.33
N VAL A 406 -9.69 6.71 -13.75
CA VAL A 406 -11.06 6.26 -14.01
C VAL A 406 -11.89 7.40 -14.59
N LEU A 407 -13.14 7.15 -14.97
CA LEU A 407 -14.06 8.21 -15.40
C LEU A 407 -14.39 9.11 -14.21
N CYS A 408 -13.72 10.25 -14.10
CA CYS A 408 -13.72 11.11 -12.93
C CYS A 408 -14.22 12.54 -13.17
N SER A 409 -14.50 12.94 -14.42
CA SER A 409 -14.90 14.31 -14.73
C SER A 409 -16.11 14.79 -13.91
N GLU A 410 -17.16 13.99 -13.85
CA GLU A 410 -18.35 14.28 -13.03
C GLU A 410 -18.01 14.38 -11.52
N ALA A 411 -17.10 13.52 -11.04
CA ALA A 411 -16.64 13.56 -9.66
C ALA A 411 -15.86 14.84 -9.35
N TYR A 412 -15.03 15.30 -10.28
CA TYR A 412 -14.29 16.56 -10.12
C TYR A 412 -15.24 17.76 -10.05
N HIS A 413 -16.23 17.83 -10.94
CA HIS A 413 -17.26 18.86 -10.88
C HIS A 413 -18.04 18.85 -9.57
N LYS A 414 -18.40 17.69 -9.04
CA LYS A 414 -19.06 17.57 -7.73
C LYS A 414 -18.19 18.08 -6.59
N ILE A 415 -16.87 17.79 -6.61
CA ILE A 415 -15.92 18.29 -5.61
C ILE A 415 -15.84 19.82 -5.70
N ASP A 416 -15.59 20.36 -6.89
CA ASP A 416 -15.39 21.78 -7.11
C ASP A 416 -16.64 22.59 -6.77
N TYR A 417 -17.82 22.12 -7.17
CA TYR A 417 -19.09 22.72 -6.80
C TYR A 417 -19.30 22.76 -5.27
N ALA A 418 -19.07 21.63 -4.61
CA ALA A 418 -19.30 21.54 -3.15
C ALA A 418 -18.32 22.42 -2.36
N VAL A 419 -17.04 22.41 -2.73
CA VAL A 419 -16.00 23.24 -2.11
C VAL A 419 -16.31 24.73 -2.34
N ASN A 420 -16.61 25.13 -3.57
CA ASN A 420 -16.91 26.52 -3.90
C ASN A 420 -18.16 27.02 -3.17
N LYS A 421 -19.25 26.23 -3.16
CA LYS A 421 -20.49 26.56 -2.42
C LYS A 421 -20.23 26.70 -0.92
N CYS A 422 -19.41 25.83 -0.33
CA CYS A 422 -19.05 25.87 1.08
C CYS A 422 -18.16 27.10 1.39
N ALA A 423 -17.14 27.34 0.55
CA ALA A 423 -16.25 28.49 0.67
C ALA A 423 -17.01 29.81 0.55
N TYR A 424 -17.92 29.96 -0.41
CA TYR A 424 -18.76 31.15 -0.56
C TYR A 424 -19.54 31.43 0.73
N LYS A 425 -20.15 30.41 1.35
CA LYS A 425 -20.88 30.60 2.62
C LYS A 425 -19.96 31.03 3.77
N VAL A 426 -18.75 30.50 3.84
CA VAL A 426 -17.75 30.87 4.85
C VAL A 426 -17.27 32.31 4.62
N PHE A 427 -16.92 32.69 3.39
CA PHE A 427 -16.45 34.01 3.03
C PHE A 427 -17.54 35.08 3.20
N LYS A 428 -18.80 34.76 2.84
CA LYS A 428 -19.94 35.68 3.08
C LYS A 428 -20.14 35.97 4.57
N ARG A 429 -19.84 35.00 5.46
CA ARG A 429 -19.90 35.21 6.91
C ARG A 429 -18.73 36.04 7.45
N ILE A 430 -17.57 36.02 6.78
CA ILE A 430 -16.38 36.76 7.17
C ILE A 430 -16.44 38.20 6.59
N TYR A 431 -16.78 38.34 5.32
CA TYR A 431 -16.65 39.59 4.55
C TYR A 431 -18.00 40.25 4.20
N GLY A 432 -19.14 39.63 4.50
CA GLY A 432 -20.46 40.19 4.22
C GLY A 432 -20.70 40.44 2.74
N LYS A 433 -21.01 41.71 2.39
CA LYS A 433 -21.27 42.16 1.00
C LYS A 433 -20.01 42.13 0.12
N SER A 434 -18.82 42.30 0.70
CA SER A 434 -17.52 42.33 0.01
C SER A 434 -17.03 40.94 -0.41
N VAL A 435 -17.82 39.88 -0.23
CA VAL A 435 -17.44 38.52 -0.67
C VAL A 435 -17.10 38.45 -2.16
N LYS A 436 -17.66 39.36 -2.98
CA LYS A 436 -17.39 39.43 -4.43
C LYS A 436 -15.94 39.85 -4.73
N ASP A 437 -15.33 40.66 -3.88
CA ASP A 437 -13.96 41.14 -4.02
C ASP A 437 -12.92 40.03 -3.73
N HIS A 438 -13.38 38.91 -3.19
CA HIS A 438 -12.60 37.73 -2.88
C HIS A 438 -12.74 36.61 -3.94
N VAL A 439 -13.40 36.87 -5.06
CA VAL A 439 -13.49 35.96 -6.22
C VAL A 439 -12.34 36.31 -7.17
N ILE A 440 -11.26 35.58 -7.10
CA ILE A 440 -9.98 35.89 -7.76
C ILE A 440 -9.72 34.89 -8.90
N PRO A 441 -9.23 35.32 -10.07
CA PRO A 441 -8.76 34.41 -11.12
C PRO A 441 -7.67 33.46 -10.57
N LEU A 442 -7.70 32.20 -10.97
CA LEU A 442 -6.75 31.20 -10.49
C LEU A 442 -5.29 31.60 -10.76
N GLU A 443 -5.00 32.16 -11.92
CA GLU A 443 -3.67 32.62 -12.32
C GLU A 443 -3.11 33.74 -11.42
N ASN A 444 -3.97 34.50 -10.72
CA ASN A 444 -3.59 35.55 -9.79
C ASN A 444 -3.39 35.08 -8.35
N LEU A 445 -3.59 33.79 -8.09
CA LEU A 445 -3.35 33.21 -6.77
C LEU A 445 -1.86 33.01 -6.53
N SER A 446 -1.37 33.49 -5.40
CA SER A 446 0.03 33.32 -4.99
C SER A 446 0.36 31.88 -4.57
N ASN A 447 -0.64 31.14 -4.09
CA ASN A 447 -0.46 29.73 -3.76
C ASN A 447 -0.62 28.82 -4.98
N ARG A 448 0.22 27.78 -5.09
CA ARG A 448 0.24 26.78 -6.18
C ARG A 448 0.36 27.37 -7.59
N PRO A 449 1.26 28.31 -7.84
CA PRO A 449 1.32 29.06 -9.11
C PRO A 449 1.45 28.15 -10.33
N THR A 450 2.29 27.09 -10.26
CA THR A 450 2.48 26.12 -11.36
C THR A 450 1.19 25.37 -11.73
N ARG A 451 0.30 25.14 -10.75
CA ARG A 451 -0.97 24.44 -10.99
C ARG A 451 -2.03 25.37 -11.58
N HIS A 452 -1.97 26.65 -11.25
CA HIS A 452 -2.96 27.64 -11.62
C HIS A 452 -2.59 28.42 -12.90
N ALA A 453 -1.34 28.34 -13.35
CA ALA A 453 -0.84 29.07 -14.51
C ALA A 453 -1.72 28.84 -15.76
N GLY A 454 -2.14 29.95 -16.41
CA GLY A 454 -2.95 29.95 -17.63
C GLY A 454 -4.43 29.55 -17.44
N HIS A 455 -4.91 29.43 -16.19
CA HIS A 455 -6.31 29.14 -15.90
C HIS A 455 -7.06 30.39 -15.47
N LYS A 456 -7.93 30.89 -16.36
CA LYS A 456 -8.76 32.09 -16.13
C LYS A 456 -9.99 31.90 -15.26
N ASP A 457 -10.33 30.64 -14.91
CA ASP A 457 -11.43 30.34 -13.99
C ASP A 457 -11.14 30.94 -12.60
N THR A 458 -12.18 31.17 -11.81
CA THR A 458 -12.09 31.89 -10.55
C THR A 458 -12.21 30.98 -9.34
N ALA A 459 -11.61 31.37 -8.23
CA ALA A 459 -11.73 30.72 -6.93
C ALA A 459 -11.91 31.77 -5.81
N LEU A 460 -12.46 31.34 -4.69
CA LEU A 460 -12.51 32.17 -3.49
C LEU A 460 -11.13 32.18 -2.83
N ALA A 461 -10.63 33.39 -2.56
CA ALA A 461 -9.31 33.62 -1.97
C ALA A 461 -9.34 34.69 -0.89
N MET A 462 -8.44 34.59 0.07
CA MET A 462 -8.20 35.59 1.10
C MET A 462 -6.88 36.32 0.82
N GLN A 463 -6.84 37.60 1.06
CA GLN A 463 -5.59 38.37 1.04
C GLN A 463 -4.90 38.19 2.40
N ILE A 464 -3.71 37.59 2.40
CA ILE A 464 -2.94 37.27 3.59
C ILE A 464 -1.52 37.78 3.36
N HIS A 465 -1.07 38.74 4.17
CA HIS A 465 0.24 39.41 3.99
C HIS A 465 0.48 39.94 2.55
N GLY A 466 -0.54 40.51 1.94
CA GLY A 466 -0.49 41.04 0.57
C GLY A 466 -0.58 40.00 -0.55
N GLN A 467 -0.71 38.72 -0.22
CA GLN A 467 -0.79 37.61 -1.17
C GLN A 467 -2.20 37.02 -1.23
N TRP A 468 -2.68 36.65 -2.41
CA TRP A 468 -3.96 35.99 -2.60
C TRP A 468 -3.80 34.48 -2.41
N ILE A 469 -4.34 33.95 -1.32
CA ILE A 469 -4.34 32.52 -0.99
C ILE A 469 -5.76 31.95 -1.18
N GLY A 470 -5.95 31.11 -2.17
CA GLY A 470 -7.27 30.63 -2.58
C GLY A 470 -7.38 29.12 -2.67
N PHE A 471 -8.64 28.67 -2.87
CA PHE A 471 -8.93 27.25 -3.07
C PHE A 471 -8.60 26.82 -4.50
N THR A 472 -7.89 25.67 -4.65
CA THR A 472 -7.65 25.04 -5.95
C THR A 472 -8.86 24.23 -6.40
N LYS A 473 -8.85 23.78 -7.65
CA LYS A 473 -9.92 22.96 -8.23
C LYS A 473 -9.46 21.57 -8.61
N ALA A 474 -10.35 20.58 -8.47
CA ALA A 474 -10.07 19.18 -8.78
C ALA A 474 -9.90 18.98 -10.29
N TYR A 475 -10.69 19.66 -11.13
CA TYR A 475 -10.67 19.51 -12.58
C TYR A 475 -9.33 19.93 -13.22
N LEU A 476 -8.50 20.71 -12.52
CA LEU A 476 -7.13 21.02 -12.95
C LEU A 476 -6.21 19.78 -12.96
N THR A 477 -6.64 18.69 -12.36
CA THR A 477 -5.93 17.41 -12.47
C THR A 477 -6.34 16.72 -13.78
N HIS A 478 -5.37 16.50 -14.66
CA HIS A 478 -5.63 15.83 -15.94
C HIS A 478 -6.20 14.41 -15.74
N ALA A 479 -7.38 14.18 -16.28
CA ALA A 479 -8.01 12.86 -16.28
C ALA A 479 -7.35 11.98 -17.34
N ALA A 480 -6.79 10.86 -16.91
CA ALA A 480 -6.07 9.90 -17.76
C ALA A 480 -6.79 8.53 -17.76
N HIS A 481 -8.10 8.53 -18.10
CA HIS A 481 -8.90 7.30 -18.14
C HIS A 481 -8.25 6.27 -19.07
N GLY A 482 -8.06 5.04 -18.58
CA GLY A 482 -7.38 3.97 -19.31
C GLY A 482 -5.86 4.15 -19.47
N GLY A 483 -5.31 5.31 -19.08
CA GLY A 483 -3.88 5.59 -19.18
C GLY A 483 -3.00 4.94 -18.11
N HIS A 484 -3.58 4.20 -17.17
CA HIS A 484 -2.82 3.45 -16.19
C HIS A 484 -2.34 2.13 -16.81
N SER A 485 -1.04 1.87 -16.72
CA SER A 485 -0.44 0.60 -17.13
C SER A 485 0.30 -0.03 -15.97
N PHE A 486 0.26 -1.33 -15.87
CA PHE A 486 1.03 -2.10 -14.90
C PHE A 486 1.84 -3.19 -15.61
N HIS A 487 3.13 -3.21 -15.34
CA HIS A 487 4.03 -4.21 -15.89
C HIS A 487 4.40 -5.22 -14.78
N GLN A 488 4.18 -6.50 -15.02
CA GLN A 488 4.37 -7.57 -14.01
C GLN A 488 5.83 -7.70 -13.53
N LYS A 489 6.80 -7.25 -14.31
CA LYS A 489 8.23 -7.23 -13.94
C LYS A 489 8.60 -6.12 -12.96
N ILE A 490 7.68 -5.19 -12.63
CA ILE A 490 7.94 -4.12 -11.64
C ILE A 490 8.14 -4.76 -10.27
N THR A 491 9.39 -4.70 -9.78
CA THR A 491 9.79 -5.19 -8.45
C THR A 491 11.03 -4.42 -7.99
N PRO A 492 11.24 -4.21 -6.68
CA PRO A 492 12.46 -3.58 -6.17
C PRO A 492 13.70 -4.50 -6.21
N TYR A 493 13.52 -5.77 -6.56
CA TYR A 493 14.54 -6.81 -6.46
C TYR A 493 15.22 -7.17 -7.79
N THR A 494 14.99 -6.38 -8.84
CA THR A 494 15.70 -6.49 -10.11
C THR A 494 16.03 -5.09 -10.65
N ALA A 495 17.14 -4.96 -11.38
CA ALA A 495 17.50 -3.69 -12.02
C ALA A 495 16.43 -3.24 -13.04
N GLU A 496 15.91 -4.17 -13.85
CA GLU A 496 14.81 -3.93 -14.81
C GLU A 496 13.56 -3.43 -14.08
N GLY A 497 13.16 -4.08 -12.99
CA GLY A 497 11.97 -3.73 -12.23
C GLY A 497 12.05 -2.35 -11.59
N ARG A 498 13.21 -1.98 -11.05
CA ARG A 498 13.48 -0.64 -10.50
C ARG A 498 13.41 0.43 -11.58
N GLU A 499 13.98 0.16 -12.75
CA GLU A 499 13.96 1.10 -13.87
C GLU A 499 12.53 1.31 -14.41
N LEU A 500 11.77 0.24 -14.60
CA LEU A 500 10.36 0.31 -14.99
C LEU A 500 9.53 1.13 -13.98
N TYR A 501 9.80 0.96 -12.68
CA TYR A 501 9.13 1.75 -11.66
C TYR A 501 9.51 3.23 -11.72
N ARG A 502 10.80 3.57 -11.90
CA ARG A 502 11.26 4.97 -12.04
C ARG A 502 10.59 5.67 -13.21
N ARG A 503 10.52 5.02 -14.38
CA ARG A 503 9.84 5.54 -15.57
C ARG A 503 8.35 5.78 -15.30
N LYS A 504 7.66 4.83 -14.66
CA LYS A 504 6.24 4.94 -14.31
C LYS A 504 5.99 6.03 -13.29
N ALA A 505 6.73 6.06 -12.21
CA ALA A 505 6.52 6.97 -11.10
C ALA A 505 7.09 8.36 -11.32
N LYS A 506 7.98 8.54 -12.32
CA LYS A 506 8.76 9.77 -12.57
C LYS A 506 9.52 10.28 -11.33
N LYS A 507 9.84 9.39 -10.40
CA LYS A 507 10.56 9.68 -9.16
C LYS A 507 11.33 8.46 -8.67
N SER A 508 12.35 8.66 -7.85
CA SER A 508 13.07 7.57 -7.19
C SER A 508 12.15 6.79 -6.26
N ALA A 509 12.26 5.48 -6.30
CA ALA A 509 11.54 4.61 -5.39
C ALA A 509 12.16 4.66 -3.97
N PRO A 510 11.39 4.40 -2.91
CA PRO A 510 11.92 4.36 -1.55
C PRO A 510 13.12 3.42 -1.36
N LYS A 511 13.14 2.29 -2.08
CA LYS A 511 14.24 1.31 -2.05
C LYS A 511 15.41 1.65 -2.99
N ASP A 512 15.30 2.71 -3.79
CA ASP A 512 16.38 3.24 -4.64
C ASP A 512 17.08 4.44 -3.98
N ARG A 513 16.83 4.69 -2.70
CA ARG A 513 17.56 5.71 -1.96
C ARG A 513 19.05 5.39 -1.92
N PRO A 514 19.93 6.39 -1.82
CA PRO A 514 21.34 6.15 -1.62
C PRO A 514 21.58 5.26 -0.40
N PRO A 515 22.58 4.35 -0.43
CA PRO A 515 22.87 3.49 0.69
C PRO A 515 23.27 4.31 1.92
N LEU A 516 22.86 3.84 3.09
CA LEU A 516 23.28 4.42 4.36
C LEU A 516 24.75 4.09 4.68
N TYR A 517 25.16 2.91 4.21
CA TYR A 517 26.52 2.37 4.33
C TYR A 517 27.08 2.12 2.93
N ASP A 518 27.92 3.01 2.44
CA ASP A 518 28.54 2.90 1.11
C ASP A 518 30.05 2.68 1.14
N GLY A 519 30.61 2.45 2.33
CA GLY A 519 32.06 2.31 2.51
C GLY A 519 32.78 3.64 2.77
N THR A 520 32.08 4.78 2.79
CA THR A 520 32.67 6.01 3.30
C THR A 520 32.66 5.94 4.83
N ASN A 521 33.84 6.04 5.44
CA ASN A 521 34.06 5.86 6.88
C ASN A 521 33.49 6.99 7.78
N LEU A 522 32.44 7.69 7.35
CA LEU A 522 31.84 8.78 8.11
C LEU A 522 31.25 8.31 9.46
N LEU A 523 30.70 7.09 9.49
CA LEU A 523 30.23 6.50 10.75
C LEU A 523 31.40 6.01 11.64
N GLU A 524 32.49 5.53 11.06
CA GLU A 524 33.68 5.13 11.81
C GLU A 524 34.40 6.32 12.47
N LEU A 525 34.44 7.46 11.79
CA LEU A 525 34.97 8.70 12.35
C LEU A 525 34.16 9.17 13.57
N SER A 526 32.87 8.85 13.62
CA SER A 526 32.00 9.17 14.77
C SER A 526 32.17 8.22 15.96
N ALA A 527 32.69 7.00 15.73
CA ALA A 527 32.79 5.96 16.77
C ALA A 527 33.86 6.28 17.84
N LYS A 528 34.86 7.10 17.54
CA LYS A 528 35.98 7.38 18.44
C LYS A 528 35.65 8.36 19.60
N LYS A 529 34.75 9.33 19.40
CA LYS A 529 34.12 10.17 20.44
C LYS A 529 32.84 10.82 19.88
N PRO A 530 31.69 10.20 19.96
CA PRO A 530 30.47 10.77 19.39
C PRO A 530 30.03 12.00 20.17
N ILE A 531 30.09 13.18 19.55
CA ILE A 531 29.48 14.42 20.06
C ILE A 531 27.97 14.37 19.92
N TYR A 532 27.49 13.64 18.92
CA TYR A 532 26.08 13.51 18.59
C TYR A 532 25.59 12.07 18.75
N ASN A 533 24.25 11.88 18.86
CA ASN A 533 23.63 10.56 18.97
C ASN A 533 23.61 9.79 17.63
N PHE A 534 23.28 8.50 17.71
CA PHE A 534 23.19 7.62 16.54
C PHE A 534 22.23 8.15 15.45
N GLU A 535 21.11 8.76 15.87
CA GLU A 535 20.13 9.31 14.92
C GLU A 535 20.72 10.43 14.06
N TYR A 536 21.49 11.33 14.67
CA TYR A 536 22.16 12.42 13.96
C TYR A 536 23.08 11.90 12.86
N TYR A 537 23.94 10.95 13.18
CA TYR A 537 24.87 10.38 12.20
C TYR A 537 24.14 9.64 11.07
N MET A 538 23.13 8.86 11.40
CA MET A 538 22.31 8.17 10.40
C MET A 538 21.59 9.15 9.46
N ASN A 539 21.02 10.24 9.98
CA ASN A 539 20.36 11.26 9.19
C ASN A 539 21.33 12.05 8.33
N ARG A 540 22.50 12.37 8.86
CA ARG A 540 23.57 13.11 8.17
C ARG A 540 24.05 12.34 6.95
N GLU A 541 24.42 11.07 7.10
CA GLU A 541 24.85 10.24 5.98
C GLU A 541 23.77 10.05 4.94
N TYR A 542 22.56 9.77 5.38
CA TYR A 542 21.42 9.68 4.47
C TYR A 542 21.20 10.97 3.68
N ALA A 543 21.27 12.13 4.33
CA ALA A 543 21.12 13.42 3.66
C ALA A 543 22.27 13.67 2.67
N PHE A 544 23.51 13.42 3.08
CA PHE A 544 24.69 13.58 2.23
C PHE A 544 24.60 12.69 0.97
N ASN A 545 24.31 11.40 1.14
CA ASN A 545 24.20 10.48 0.02
C ASN A 545 22.99 10.80 -0.88
N ARG A 546 21.84 11.20 -0.27
CA ARG A 546 20.65 11.61 -1.02
C ARG A 546 20.93 12.80 -1.95
N ASP A 547 21.67 13.76 -1.45
CA ASP A 547 21.93 15.02 -2.14
C ASP A 547 23.26 14.98 -2.91
N LYS A 548 23.93 13.80 -2.96
CA LYS A 548 25.20 13.56 -3.65
C LYS A 548 26.30 14.52 -3.20
N GLY A 549 26.36 14.85 -1.92
CA GLY A 549 27.28 15.80 -1.33
C GLY A 549 26.96 17.28 -1.61
N LYS A 550 25.90 17.59 -2.35
CA LYS A 550 25.57 18.96 -2.76
C LYS A 550 24.56 19.62 -1.82
N CYS A 551 24.74 20.92 -1.58
CA CYS A 551 23.76 21.71 -0.86
C CYS A 551 22.45 21.81 -1.68
N ARG A 552 21.30 21.61 -1.05
CA ARG A 552 19.99 21.70 -1.74
C ARG A 552 19.61 23.12 -2.17
N CYS A 553 20.16 24.13 -1.52
CA CYS A 553 19.87 25.52 -1.82
C CYS A 553 20.75 26.08 -2.94
N CYS A 554 22.10 25.89 -2.82
CA CYS A 554 23.03 26.48 -3.76
C CYS A 554 23.65 25.46 -4.74
N HIS A 555 23.38 24.18 -4.59
CA HIS A 555 23.89 23.06 -5.42
C HIS A 555 25.43 22.94 -5.48
N ILE A 556 26.14 23.61 -4.58
CA ILE A 556 27.61 23.52 -4.42
C ILE A 556 27.93 22.40 -3.44
N ASN A 557 29.13 21.75 -3.62
CA ASN A 557 29.61 20.68 -2.74
C ASN A 557 29.98 21.20 -1.36
#